data_d08b1a76d84d4e33bc6e1b0d05e338e4
#
_entry.id   d08b1a76d84d4e33bc6e1b0d05e338e4
#
_cell.length_a   1.000
_cell.length_b   1.000
_cell.length_c   1.000
_cell.angle_alpha   90.00
_cell.angle_beta   90.00
_cell.angle_gamma   90.00
#
_symmetry.space_group_name_H-M   'P 1'
#
loop_
_entity.id
_entity.type
_entity.pdbx_description
1 polymer ?
#
loop_
_entity_poly.entity_id
_entity_poly.type
_entity_poly.pdbx_seq_one_letter_code
_entity_poly.pdbx_strand_id
1 'polypeptide(L)'
;MKLTKTSLNGVQFFYREGYSDIKTFIEVLSNQSYLKKGMEVLNNESWLDCGGNVGAFSLLAASKGASVITYEPDPFNCELIEKNAKLNGFQNAITVKQAALVHDFRKDTTLSIAQNGNVWRNTIMKKKSNKAIKVPCLNFDEQAVLADNCKMDI
;
A
#
# COMPACT_ATOMS: atom_id res chain seq x y z
N MET A 1 -9.02 17.45 -5.20
CA MET A 1 -9.14 16.42 -4.13
C MET A 1 -8.52 17.03 -2.87
N LYS A 2 -9.29 17.08 -1.78
CA LYS A 2 -8.82 17.67 -0.51
C LYS A 2 -8.15 16.60 0.34
N LEU A 3 -6.94 16.90 0.81
CA LEU A 3 -6.20 16.07 1.76
C LEU A 3 -6.33 16.66 3.16
N THR A 4 -6.64 15.81 4.12
CA THR A 4 -6.67 16.16 5.55
C THR A 4 -5.58 15.39 6.28
N LYS A 5 -4.90 16.06 7.22
CA LYS A 5 -3.83 15.50 8.04
C LYS A 5 -4.38 15.09 9.41
N THR A 6 -3.96 13.93 9.90
CA THR A 6 -4.25 13.44 11.27
C THR A 6 -3.13 12.53 11.76
N SER A 7 -3.31 11.91 12.93
CA SER A 7 -2.38 10.91 13.46
C SER A 7 -3.12 9.81 14.24
N LEU A 8 -2.57 8.60 14.21
CA LEU A 8 -3.02 7.45 15.02
C LEU A 8 -1.79 6.71 15.52
N ASN A 9 -1.75 6.42 16.82
CA ASN A 9 -0.68 5.66 17.48
C ASN A 9 0.74 6.16 17.12
N GLY A 10 0.92 7.49 17.07
CA GLY A 10 2.20 8.13 16.79
C GLY A 10 2.55 8.25 15.30
N VAL A 11 1.78 7.66 14.39
CA VAL A 11 1.96 7.76 12.94
C VAL A 11 1.09 8.89 12.39
N GLN A 12 1.70 9.87 11.73
CA GLN A 12 1.01 10.96 11.05
C GLN A 12 0.67 10.54 9.61
N PHE A 13 -0.48 10.96 9.09
CA PHE A 13 -0.83 10.69 7.71
C PHE A 13 -1.80 11.72 7.12
N PHE A 14 -1.69 11.92 5.81
CA PHE A 14 -2.71 12.54 4.99
C PHE A 14 -3.66 11.47 4.47
N TYR A 15 -4.93 11.82 4.38
CA TYR A 15 -5.97 11.01 3.75
C TYR A 15 -6.88 11.88 2.89
N ARG A 16 -7.55 11.28 1.91
CA ARG A 16 -8.49 11.94 1.01
C ARG A 16 -9.86 12.01 1.67
N GLU A 17 -10.43 13.21 1.79
CA GLU A 17 -11.80 13.37 2.27
C GLU A 17 -12.80 12.76 1.28
N GLY A 18 -13.79 12.03 1.80
CA GLY A 18 -14.81 11.34 0.99
C GLY A 18 -14.36 9.97 0.43
N TYR A 19 -13.12 9.54 0.75
CA TYR A 19 -12.59 8.22 0.39
C TYR A 19 -12.56 7.29 1.60
N SER A 20 -12.31 5.99 1.36
CA SER A 20 -12.18 4.99 2.42
C SER A 20 -10.85 5.03 3.17
N ASP A 21 -9.94 5.93 2.80
CA ASP A 21 -8.57 6.01 3.32
C ASP A 21 -8.52 5.99 4.85
N ILE A 22 -9.29 6.86 5.50
CA ILE A 22 -9.30 6.96 6.96
C ILE A 22 -9.70 5.63 7.64
N LYS A 23 -10.62 4.88 7.03
CA LYS A 23 -11.04 3.56 7.54
C LYS A 23 -9.91 2.55 7.46
N THR A 24 -9.16 2.55 6.36
CA THR A 24 -7.97 1.70 6.18
C THR A 24 -6.89 2.03 7.22
N PHE A 25 -6.63 3.32 7.46
CA PHE A 25 -5.66 3.72 8.50
C PHE A 25 -6.10 3.30 9.91
N ILE A 26 -7.38 3.47 10.26
CA ILE A 26 -7.92 3.02 11.56
C ILE A 26 -7.78 1.50 11.70
N GLU A 27 -8.16 0.75 10.68
CA GLU A 27 -8.08 -0.70 10.68
C GLU A 27 -6.65 -1.21 10.90
N VAL A 28 -5.69 -0.61 10.22
CA VAL A 28 -4.29 -1.06 10.27
C VAL A 28 -3.56 -0.49 11.49
N LEU A 29 -3.65 0.83 11.75
CA LEU A 29 -2.86 1.48 12.78
C LEU A 29 -3.47 1.32 14.18
N SER A 30 -4.80 1.29 14.32
CA SER A 30 -5.46 1.15 15.62
C SER A 30 -5.82 -0.29 15.95
N ASN A 31 -6.46 -1.00 15.01
CA ASN A 31 -6.92 -2.37 15.23
C ASN A 31 -5.83 -3.41 14.96
N GLN A 32 -4.74 -3.00 14.31
CA GLN A 32 -3.62 -3.86 13.92
C GLN A 32 -4.09 -5.16 13.24
N SER A 33 -5.07 -5.04 12.34
CA SER A 33 -5.78 -6.18 11.73
C SER A 33 -4.85 -7.16 10.99
N TYR A 34 -3.70 -6.66 10.50
CA TYR A 34 -2.67 -7.49 9.84
C TYR A 34 -1.69 -8.14 10.82
N LEU A 35 -1.61 -7.66 12.07
CA LEU A 35 -0.71 -8.21 13.08
C LEU A 35 -1.44 -9.28 13.89
N LYS A 36 -1.69 -10.43 13.26
CA LYS A 36 -2.19 -11.61 13.95
C LYS A 36 -1.04 -12.29 14.70
N LYS A 37 -1.38 -13.09 15.71
CA LYS A 37 -0.41 -13.87 16.48
C LYS A 37 0.56 -14.62 15.57
N GLY A 38 1.86 -14.35 15.69
CA GLY A 38 2.91 -14.92 14.84
C GLY A 38 3.24 -14.11 13.57
N MET A 39 2.58 -12.95 13.33
CA MET A 39 2.88 -12.03 12.24
C MET A 39 3.24 -10.63 12.78
N GLU A 40 4.11 -10.58 13.77
CA GLU A 40 4.58 -9.30 14.31
C GLU A 40 5.66 -8.72 13.40
N VAL A 41 5.58 -7.41 13.16
CA VAL A 41 6.66 -6.67 12.50
C VAL A 41 7.71 -6.32 13.54
N LEU A 42 8.95 -6.78 13.31
CA LEU A 42 10.08 -6.53 14.19
C LEU A 42 11.03 -5.48 13.62
N ASN A 43 11.84 -4.90 14.49
CA ASN A 43 12.89 -3.96 14.07
C ASN A 43 13.93 -4.64 13.17
N ASN A 44 14.40 -3.91 12.15
CA ASN A 44 15.37 -4.37 11.14
C ASN A 44 14.88 -5.49 10.20
N GLU A 45 13.62 -5.87 10.23
CA GLU A 45 13.06 -6.76 9.20
C GLU A 45 12.88 -6.04 7.87
N SER A 46 12.86 -6.83 6.79
CA SER A 46 12.46 -6.37 5.46
C SER A 46 11.11 -6.97 5.06
N TRP A 47 10.22 -6.15 4.52
CA TRP A 47 8.84 -6.52 4.18
C TRP A 47 8.48 -6.15 2.75
N LEU A 48 7.75 -7.03 2.08
CA LEU A 48 6.98 -6.70 0.89
C LEU A 48 5.53 -6.38 1.29
N ASP A 49 5.06 -5.21 0.90
CA ASP A 49 3.65 -4.82 1.01
C ASP A 49 3.01 -4.91 -0.38
N CYS A 50 2.35 -6.05 -0.65
CA CYS A 50 1.74 -6.35 -1.93
C CYS A 50 0.31 -5.81 -1.97
N GLY A 51 0.11 -4.73 -2.73
CA GLY A 51 -1.12 -3.95 -2.71
C GLY A 51 -1.11 -2.91 -1.59
N GLY A 52 -0.16 -1.96 -1.66
CA GLY A 52 0.07 -0.96 -0.61
C GLY A 52 -1.11 -0.05 -0.32
N ASN A 53 -2.05 0.07 -1.29
CA ASN A 53 -3.22 0.93 -1.18
C ASN A 53 -2.80 2.37 -0.76
N VAL A 54 -3.25 2.84 0.40
CA VAL A 54 -2.88 4.17 0.94
C VAL A 54 -1.62 4.15 1.84
N GLY A 55 -0.95 2.99 1.94
CA GLY A 55 0.32 2.82 2.66
C GLY A 55 0.18 2.59 4.16
N ALA A 56 -1.00 2.23 4.65
CA ALA A 56 -1.22 2.09 6.09
C ALA A 56 -0.32 1.01 6.73
N PHE A 57 -0.16 -0.17 6.08
CA PHE A 57 0.74 -1.21 6.55
C PHE A 57 2.21 -0.80 6.41
N SER A 58 2.60 -0.21 5.28
CA SER A 58 3.97 0.27 5.07
C SER A 58 4.39 1.27 6.15
N LEU A 59 3.51 2.22 6.52
CA LEU A 59 3.77 3.17 7.60
C LEU A 59 3.84 2.50 8.96
N LEU A 60 2.96 1.52 9.24
CA LEU A 60 3.00 0.73 10.47
C LEU A 60 4.33 -0.01 10.60
N ALA A 61 4.75 -0.71 9.55
CA ALA A 61 5.98 -1.48 9.55
C ALA A 61 7.21 -0.58 9.72
N ALA A 62 7.29 0.52 8.98
CA ALA A 62 8.37 1.49 9.11
C ALA A 62 8.40 2.15 10.50
N SER A 63 7.25 2.40 11.14
CA SER A 63 7.19 2.93 12.52
C SER A 63 7.75 1.97 13.57
N LYS A 64 7.83 0.68 13.23
CA LYS A 64 8.45 -0.38 14.07
C LYS A 64 9.92 -0.62 13.73
N GLY A 65 10.48 0.13 12.78
CA GLY A 65 11.90 0.04 12.38
C GLY A 65 12.17 -0.95 11.26
N ALA A 66 11.14 -1.46 10.57
CA ALA A 66 11.30 -2.31 9.40
C ALA A 66 11.54 -1.48 8.13
N SER A 67 12.20 -2.09 7.13
CA SER A 67 12.24 -1.60 5.76
C SER A 67 11.12 -2.22 4.93
N VAL A 68 10.51 -1.46 4.02
CA VAL A 68 9.36 -1.92 3.24
C VAL A 68 9.54 -1.60 1.76
N ILE A 69 9.30 -2.58 0.90
CA ILE A 69 9.06 -2.36 -0.52
C ILE A 69 7.56 -2.53 -0.76
N THR A 70 6.87 -1.45 -1.08
CA THR A 70 5.43 -1.48 -1.34
C THR A 70 5.15 -1.42 -2.83
N TYR A 71 4.29 -2.31 -3.30
CA TYR A 71 3.81 -2.39 -4.69
C TYR A 71 2.36 -1.91 -4.73
N GLU A 72 2.13 -0.85 -5.47
CA GLU A 72 0.80 -0.27 -5.62
C GLU A 72 0.61 0.20 -7.07
N PRO A 73 -0.38 -0.31 -7.79
CA PRO A 73 -0.56 0.07 -9.20
C PRO A 73 -1.22 1.44 -9.41
N ASP A 74 -1.98 1.96 -8.44
CA ASP A 74 -2.66 3.26 -8.58
C ASP A 74 -1.65 4.41 -8.31
N PRO A 75 -1.33 5.26 -9.31
CA PRO A 75 -0.37 6.35 -9.14
C PRO A 75 -0.77 7.34 -8.04
N PHE A 76 -2.07 7.60 -7.84
CA PHE A 76 -2.52 8.50 -6.78
C PHE A 76 -2.30 7.91 -5.38
N ASN A 77 -2.41 6.59 -5.24
CA ASN A 77 -2.05 5.91 -4.00
C ASN A 77 -0.53 5.95 -3.77
N CYS A 78 0.28 5.71 -4.81
CA CYS A 78 1.74 5.83 -4.73
C CYS A 78 2.18 7.21 -4.21
N GLU A 79 1.66 8.28 -4.82
CA GLU A 79 1.93 9.66 -4.37
C GLU A 79 1.54 9.89 -2.90
N LEU A 80 0.42 9.31 -2.47
CA LEU A 80 -0.04 9.42 -1.09
C LEU A 80 0.87 8.65 -0.11
N ILE A 81 1.33 7.45 -0.49
CA ILE A 81 2.30 6.66 0.30
C ILE A 81 3.59 7.44 0.47
N GLU A 82 4.18 7.96 -0.62
CA GLU A 82 5.42 8.74 -0.59
C GLU A 82 5.29 9.98 0.29
N LYS A 83 4.17 10.71 0.15
CA LYS A 83 3.88 11.90 0.96
C LYS A 83 3.78 11.54 2.45
N ASN A 84 3.15 10.44 2.80
CA ASN A 84 3.00 9.99 4.17
C ASN A 84 4.32 9.44 4.73
N ALA A 85 5.11 8.74 3.93
CA ALA A 85 6.46 8.32 4.30
C ALA A 85 7.33 9.53 4.66
N LYS A 86 7.35 10.55 3.80
CA LYS A 86 8.10 11.79 4.05
C LYS A 86 7.63 12.54 5.30
N LEU A 87 6.32 12.56 5.56
CA LEU A 87 5.72 13.22 6.73
C LEU A 87 6.23 12.64 8.06
N ASN A 88 6.58 11.35 8.08
CA ASN A 88 7.07 10.63 9.27
C ASN A 88 8.60 10.43 9.28
N GLY A 89 9.33 10.91 8.27
CA GLY A 89 10.76 10.65 8.13
C GLY A 89 11.11 9.24 7.66
N PHE A 90 10.15 8.50 7.06
CA PHE A 90 10.30 7.10 6.62
C PHE A 90 10.66 6.97 5.14
N GLN A 91 11.02 8.05 4.45
CA GLN A 91 11.35 8.01 3.00
C GLN A 91 12.54 7.12 2.64
N ASN A 92 13.40 6.79 3.61
CA ASN A 92 14.51 5.84 3.41
C ASN A 92 14.14 4.40 3.83
N ALA A 93 13.05 4.23 4.58
CA ALA A 93 12.56 2.93 5.03
C ALA A 93 11.50 2.36 4.09
N ILE A 94 10.77 3.22 3.35
CA ILE A 94 9.69 2.80 2.45
C ILE A 94 10.10 3.10 1.00
N THR A 95 10.18 2.04 0.19
CA THR A 95 10.39 2.13 -1.27
C THR A 95 9.07 1.86 -1.97
N VAL A 96 8.55 2.82 -2.74
CA VAL A 96 7.31 2.67 -3.51
C VAL A 96 7.62 2.21 -4.93
N LYS A 97 6.98 1.13 -5.37
CA LYS A 97 7.02 0.60 -6.73
C LYS A 97 5.64 0.71 -7.34
N GLN A 98 5.47 1.61 -8.30
CA GLN A 98 4.21 1.75 -9.04
C GLN A 98 4.05 0.60 -10.03
N ALA A 99 3.54 -0.53 -9.57
CA ALA A 99 3.31 -1.71 -10.38
C ALA A 99 2.24 -2.62 -9.76
N ALA A 100 1.55 -3.38 -10.60
CA ALA A 100 0.76 -4.53 -10.19
C ALA A 100 1.67 -5.76 -10.09
N LEU A 101 1.57 -6.52 -9.01
CA LEU A 101 2.23 -7.81 -8.89
C LEU A 101 1.36 -8.88 -9.55
N VAL A 102 1.98 -9.69 -10.41
CA VAL A 102 1.32 -10.77 -11.17
C VAL A 102 2.16 -12.05 -11.10
N HIS A 103 1.53 -13.20 -11.31
CA HIS A 103 2.22 -14.50 -11.32
C HIS A 103 2.81 -14.87 -12.69
N ASP A 104 2.47 -14.14 -13.73
CA ASP A 104 2.98 -14.32 -15.09
C ASP A 104 3.96 -13.20 -15.49
N PHE A 105 4.50 -13.27 -16.71
CA PHE A 105 5.50 -12.32 -17.21
C PHE A 105 4.90 -11.23 -18.12
N ARG A 106 3.62 -10.91 -17.95
CA ARG A 106 3.03 -9.77 -18.67
C ARG A 106 3.69 -8.47 -18.23
N LYS A 107 3.90 -7.56 -19.19
CA LYS A 107 4.57 -6.27 -18.91
C LYS A 107 3.61 -5.22 -18.36
N ASP A 108 2.32 -5.36 -18.61
CA ASP A 108 1.30 -4.41 -18.21
C ASP A 108 -0.07 -5.06 -18.06
N THR A 109 -0.97 -4.39 -17.38
CA THR A 109 -2.36 -4.78 -17.24
C THR A 109 -3.25 -3.54 -17.12
N THR A 110 -4.56 -3.75 -17.05
CA THR A 110 -5.54 -2.68 -16.85
C THR A 110 -6.01 -2.68 -15.40
N LEU A 111 -5.77 -1.58 -14.69
CA LEU A 111 -6.32 -1.33 -13.37
C LEU A 111 -7.69 -0.66 -13.51
N SER A 112 -8.73 -1.33 -13.05
CA SER A 112 -10.08 -0.78 -12.93
C SER A 112 -10.19 0.05 -11.66
N ILE A 113 -10.44 1.36 -11.80
CA ILE A 113 -10.56 2.29 -10.68
C ILE A 113 -11.99 2.25 -10.15
N ALA A 114 -12.14 2.02 -8.85
CA ALA A 114 -13.43 2.03 -8.20
C ALA A 114 -14.02 3.45 -8.19
N GLN A 115 -15.33 3.54 -8.43
CA GLN A 115 -16.08 4.78 -8.27
C GLN A 115 -16.41 5.01 -6.79
N ASN A 116 -16.77 6.25 -6.44
CA ASN A 116 -17.24 6.62 -5.10
C ASN A 116 -16.19 6.53 -3.97
N GLY A 117 -14.91 6.71 -4.29
CA GLY A 117 -13.85 6.82 -3.29
C GLY A 117 -13.49 5.52 -2.54
N ASN A 118 -14.02 4.38 -2.98
CA ASN A 118 -13.70 3.07 -2.40
C ASN A 118 -12.40 2.50 -3.01
N VAL A 119 -11.26 3.09 -2.70
CA VAL A 119 -9.96 2.77 -3.32
C VAL A 119 -9.50 1.32 -3.10
N TRP A 120 -9.90 0.68 -2.02
CA TRP A 120 -9.64 -0.74 -1.76
C TRP A 120 -10.38 -1.70 -2.72
N ARG A 121 -11.26 -1.18 -3.58
CA ARG A 121 -11.93 -1.94 -4.65
C ARG A 121 -11.27 -1.78 -6.02
N ASN A 122 -10.17 -1.05 -6.13
CA ASN A 122 -9.35 -1.03 -7.34
C ASN A 122 -8.85 -2.45 -7.64
N THR A 123 -8.90 -2.87 -8.88
CA THR A 123 -8.58 -4.26 -9.21
C THR A 123 -8.03 -4.39 -10.63
N ILE A 124 -7.07 -5.29 -10.81
CA ILE A 124 -6.58 -5.74 -12.12
C ILE A 124 -7.44 -6.87 -12.72
N MET A 125 -8.37 -7.43 -11.95
CA MET A 125 -9.34 -8.40 -12.49
C MET A 125 -10.37 -7.68 -13.36
N LYS A 126 -10.86 -8.36 -14.41
CA LYS A 126 -11.86 -7.77 -15.31
C LYS A 126 -13.12 -7.38 -14.54
N LYS A 127 -13.29 -6.07 -14.32
CA LYS A 127 -14.53 -5.46 -13.84
C LYS A 127 -15.00 -4.41 -14.82
N LYS A 128 -16.32 -4.28 -14.99
CA LYS A 128 -16.91 -3.13 -15.70
C LYS A 128 -16.68 -1.88 -14.84
N SER A 129 -15.70 -1.08 -15.18
CA SER A 129 -15.45 0.24 -14.60
C SER A 129 -15.43 1.26 -15.73
N ASN A 130 -16.05 2.42 -15.49
CA ASN A 130 -16.02 3.53 -16.45
C ASN A 130 -14.67 4.27 -16.43
N LYS A 131 -13.80 3.95 -15.49
CA LYS A 131 -12.45 4.49 -15.39
C LYS A 131 -11.45 3.35 -15.22
N ALA A 132 -10.54 3.24 -16.16
CA ALA A 132 -9.47 2.26 -16.15
C ALA A 132 -8.17 2.90 -16.64
N ILE A 133 -7.05 2.48 -16.09
CA ILE A 133 -5.72 2.94 -16.48
C ILE A 133 -4.82 1.75 -16.78
N LYS A 134 -3.88 1.93 -17.69
CA LYS A 134 -2.82 0.95 -17.96
C LYS A 134 -1.72 1.12 -16.92
N VAL A 135 -1.31 0.02 -16.30
CA VAL A 135 -0.28 0.00 -15.25
C VAL A 135 0.77 -1.05 -15.55
N PRO A 136 2.05 -0.82 -15.18
CA PRO A 136 3.09 -1.81 -15.35
C PRO A 136 2.86 -3.02 -14.43
N CYS A 137 3.37 -4.17 -14.84
CA CYS A 137 3.36 -5.41 -14.06
C CYS A 137 4.79 -5.84 -13.72
N LEU A 138 4.95 -6.44 -12.53
CA LEU A 138 6.15 -7.13 -12.12
C LEU A 138 5.78 -8.56 -11.69
N ASN A 139 6.65 -9.51 -11.98
CA ASN A 139 6.44 -10.90 -11.56
C ASN A 139 6.64 -11.02 -10.06
N PHE A 140 5.67 -11.64 -9.36
CA PHE A 140 5.70 -11.77 -7.91
C PHE A 140 6.91 -12.58 -7.42
N ASP A 141 7.21 -13.71 -8.08
CA ASP A 141 8.30 -14.60 -7.63
C ASP A 141 9.67 -13.92 -7.70
N GLU A 142 9.88 -13.05 -8.72
CA GLU A 142 11.11 -12.26 -8.82
C GLU A 142 11.22 -11.21 -7.73
N GLN A 143 10.11 -10.69 -7.24
CA GLN A 143 10.10 -9.66 -6.20
C GLN A 143 10.14 -10.28 -4.79
N ALA A 144 9.58 -11.47 -4.61
CA ALA A 144 9.48 -12.14 -3.31
C ALA A 144 10.83 -12.41 -2.63
N VAL A 145 11.90 -12.52 -3.41
CA VAL A 145 13.27 -12.72 -2.90
C VAL A 145 13.91 -11.45 -2.32
N LEU A 146 13.27 -10.29 -2.45
CA LEU A 146 13.82 -8.99 -2.04
C LEU A 146 13.54 -8.64 -0.57
N ALA A 147 12.79 -9.47 0.15
CA ALA A 147 12.48 -9.23 1.56
C ALA A 147 12.26 -10.55 2.32
N ASP A 148 12.41 -10.49 3.63
CA ASP A 148 12.27 -11.66 4.51
C ASP A 148 10.79 -12.03 4.73
N ASN A 149 9.90 -11.05 4.64
CA ASN A 149 8.49 -11.19 4.95
C ASN A 149 7.63 -10.58 3.85
N CYS A 150 6.40 -11.09 3.70
CA CYS A 150 5.45 -10.58 2.72
C CYS A 150 4.05 -10.43 3.34
N LYS A 151 3.44 -9.24 3.17
CA LYS A 151 2.03 -8.98 3.44
C LYS A 151 1.30 -8.90 2.11
N MET A 152 0.28 -9.73 1.93
CA MET A 152 -0.62 -9.67 0.79
C MET A 152 -2.04 -9.41 1.25
N ASP A 153 -2.74 -8.50 0.57
CA ASP A 153 -4.19 -8.41 0.64
C ASP A 153 -4.78 -9.45 -0.32
N ILE A 154 -5.48 -10.43 0.23
CA ILE A 154 -6.18 -11.50 -0.52
C ILE A 154 -7.64 -11.10 -0.73
#